data_fe9b9df6f6491567e93d4ed6092af9dd
#
_entry.id   fe9b9df6f6491567e93d4ed6092af9dd
#
_cell.length_a   1.000
_cell.length_b   1.000
_cell.length_c   1.000
_cell.angle_alpha   90.00
_cell.angle_beta   90.00
_cell.angle_gamma   90.00
#
_symmetry.space_group_name_H-M   'P 1'
#
loop_
_entity.id
_entity.type
_entity.pdbx_description
1 polymer ?
#
loop_
_entity_poly.entity_id
_entity_poly.type
_entity_poly.pdbx_seq_one_letter_code
_entity_poly.pdbx_strand_id
1 'polypeptide(L)'
;QMCIRDRQKAYTRPDLFKTAYETDPKQLEYVNQLATAFRALDWPVVWTYVAFMDSGEDCGVWGTRTDTPDSLQNIKFGSERAEFDDRLEINQERDVIYCKKMPSAFFETALQSLCVWHQVDPLIITGGSTSGCIRATAVDSLSRGYRTIVPEECVADKHESYHFANLTDLAIKYADVLGVSEVLDWLSQQG
;
A
#
# COMPACT_ATOMS: atom_id res chain seq x y z
N GLN A 1 -0.63 -8.69 14.15
CA GLN A 1 -0.03 -8.43 12.84
C GLN A 1 -1.05 -7.77 11.92
N MET A 2 -0.61 -7.04 10.90
CA MET A 2 -1.52 -6.30 10.03
C MET A 2 -0.90 -6.18 8.62
N CYS A 3 -1.74 -6.15 7.59
CA CYS A 3 -1.29 -5.90 6.23
C CYS A 3 -1.94 -4.63 5.68
N ILE A 4 -1.14 -3.71 5.12
CA ILE A 4 -1.58 -2.44 4.53
C ILE A 4 -1.39 -2.50 3.02
N ARG A 5 -2.35 -1.95 2.24
CA ARG A 5 -2.41 -2.07 0.77
C ARG A 5 -2.89 -0.79 0.11
N ASP A 6 -2.23 -0.41 -0.98
CA ASP A 6 -2.53 0.79 -1.75
C ASP A 6 -2.48 0.47 -3.25
N ARG A 7 -3.62 0.01 -3.83
CA ARG A 7 -3.70 -0.40 -5.24
C ARG A 7 -5.02 0.07 -5.88
N GLN A 8 -5.03 1.33 -6.32
CA GLN A 8 -6.13 1.96 -7.04
C GLN A 8 -5.95 1.81 -8.55
N LYS A 9 -7.04 1.87 -9.31
CA LYS A 9 -7.06 1.81 -10.78
C LYS A 9 -6.11 2.82 -11.43
N ALA A 10 -5.97 4.03 -10.86
CA ALA A 10 -5.00 5.03 -11.31
C ALA A 10 -3.56 4.50 -11.43
N TYR A 11 -3.21 3.45 -10.71
CA TYR A 11 -1.87 2.88 -10.64
C TYR A 11 -1.76 1.43 -11.12
N THR A 12 -2.89 0.76 -11.38
CA THR A 12 -2.92 -0.66 -11.75
C THR A 12 -3.48 -0.93 -13.14
N ARG A 13 -4.13 0.07 -13.76
CA ARG A 13 -4.80 -0.07 -15.06
C ARG A 13 -4.08 0.74 -16.15
N PRO A 14 -3.00 0.20 -16.74
CA PRO A 14 -2.26 0.89 -17.80
C PRO A 14 -3.08 1.05 -19.09
N ASP A 15 -4.13 0.27 -19.26
CA ASP A 15 -5.12 0.41 -20.32
C ASP A 15 -5.99 1.66 -20.17
N LEU A 16 -6.15 2.19 -18.94
CA LEU A 16 -6.97 3.36 -18.63
C LEU A 16 -6.15 4.60 -18.28
N PHE A 17 -5.05 4.43 -17.57
CA PHE A 17 -4.31 5.55 -16.98
C PHE A 17 -2.80 5.48 -17.23
N LYS A 18 -2.22 6.58 -17.72
CA LYS A 18 -0.76 6.70 -17.94
C LYS A 18 0.07 6.69 -16.65
N THR A 19 -0.56 6.93 -15.53
CA THR A 19 0.05 6.84 -14.20
C THR A 19 0.24 5.42 -13.73
N ALA A 20 -0.49 4.47 -14.32
CA ALA A 20 -0.42 3.06 -13.94
C ALA A 20 0.92 2.43 -14.33
N TYR A 21 1.30 1.44 -13.56
CA TYR A 21 2.54 0.70 -13.71
C TYR A 21 2.39 -0.72 -13.19
N GLU A 22 3.19 -1.60 -13.73
CA GLU A 22 3.26 -3.00 -13.34
C GLU A 22 4.73 -3.40 -13.24
N THR A 23 5.12 -3.99 -12.12
CA THR A 23 6.46 -4.56 -11.93
C THR A 23 6.37 -6.09 -12.02
N ASP A 24 5.54 -6.71 -11.19
CA ASP A 24 5.21 -8.13 -11.28
C ASP A 24 3.74 -8.28 -11.74
N PRO A 25 3.47 -9.01 -12.85
CA PRO A 25 2.11 -9.20 -13.34
C PRO A 25 1.21 -9.96 -12.37
N LYS A 26 1.77 -10.69 -11.41
CA LYS A 26 1.05 -11.40 -10.36
C LYS A 26 0.91 -10.61 -9.06
N GLN A 27 1.36 -9.38 -9.02
CA GLN A 27 1.36 -8.58 -7.79
C GLN A 27 -0.01 -8.60 -7.07
N LEU A 28 -1.10 -8.36 -7.80
CA LEU A 28 -2.44 -8.31 -7.19
C LEU A 28 -2.90 -9.68 -6.69
N GLU A 29 -2.52 -10.76 -7.38
CA GLU A 29 -2.77 -12.13 -6.94
C GLU A 29 -2.06 -12.41 -5.61
N TYR A 30 -0.77 -12.09 -5.50
CA TYR A 30 -0.02 -12.24 -4.26
C TYR A 30 -0.58 -11.39 -3.11
N VAL A 31 -1.01 -10.17 -3.43
CA VAL A 31 -1.70 -9.30 -2.49
C VAL A 31 -2.99 -9.94 -1.96
N ASN A 32 -3.79 -10.60 -2.81
CA ASN A 32 -5.00 -11.32 -2.41
C ASN A 32 -4.69 -12.56 -1.57
N GLN A 33 -3.65 -13.33 -1.93
CA GLN A 33 -3.20 -14.48 -1.14
C GLN A 33 -2.82 -14.08 0.30
N LEU A 34 -2.05 -12.99 0.45
CA LEU A 34 -1.72 -12.45 1.77
C LEU A 34 -2.99 -12.00 2.52
N ALA A 35 -3.96 -11.31 1.85
CA ALA A 35 -5.21 -10.91 2.49
C ALA A 35 -5.97 -12.10 3.04
N THR A 36 -6.07 -13.15 2.24
CA THR A 36 -6.76 -14.39 2.59
C THR A 36 -6.09 -15.07 3.77
N ALA A 37 -4.76 -15.17 3.76
CA ALA A 37 -4.01 -15.75 4.88
C ALA A 37 -4.19 -14.94 6.19
N PHE A 38 -4.18 -13.60 6.11
CA PHE A 38 -4.44 -12.75 7.29
C PHE A 38 -5.85 -12.93 7.84
N ARG A 39 -6.86 -12.99 6.96
CA ARG A 39 -8.25 -13.22 7.38
C ARG A 39 -8.46 -14.60 8.00
N ALA A 40 -7.75 -15.62 7.52
CA ALA A 40 -7.80 -16.97 8.09
C ALA A 40 -7.28 -17.01 9.53
N LEU A 41 -6.35 -16.14 9.89
CA LEU A 41 -5.79 -15.97 11.23
C LEU A 41 -6.56 -14.96 12.10
N ASP A 42 -7.67 -14.44 11.61
CA ASP A 42 -8.44 -13.36 12.24
C ASP A 42 -7.61 -12.07 12.49
N TRP A 43 -6.63 -11.82 11.65
CA TRP A 43 -5.78 -10.62 11.72
C TRP A 43 -6.29 -9.51 10.81
N PRO A 44 -6.12 -8.24 11.19
CA PRO A 44 -6.65 -7.13 10.44
C PRO A 44 -5.98 -6.95 9.08
N VAL A 45 -6.81 -6.70 8.07
CA VAL A 45 -6.42 -6.28 6.72
C VAL A 45 -6.87 -4.86 6.52
N VAL A 46 -5.95 -3.98 6.09
CA VAL A 46 -6.23 -2.56 5.85
C VAL A 46 -5.97 -2.23 4.39
N TRP A 47 -6.93 -1.61 3.75
CA TRP A 47 -6.80 -1.05 2.42
C TRP A 47 -6.70 0.45 2.52
N THR A 48 -5.77 1.03 1.82
CA THR A 48 -5.63 2.48 1.74
C THR A 48 -5.78 2.95 0.29
N TYR A 49 -6.34 4.13 0.13
CA TYR A 49 -6.44 4.79 -1.16
C TYR A 49 -6.23 6.29 -1.00
N VAL A 50 -5.88 6.94 -2.10
CA VAL A 50 -5.74 8.39 -2.19
C VAL A 50 -6.94 8.93 -2.93
N ALA A 51 -7.58 9.96 -2.40
CA ALA A 51 -8.59 10.73 -3.11
C ALA A 51 -8.67 12.15 -2.55
N PHE A 52 -8.92 13.12 -3.42
CA PHE A 52 -8.95 14.53 -3.09
C PHE A 52 -10.28 15.17 -3.48
N MET A 53 -10.60 16.30 -2.86
CA MET A 53 -11.75 17.13 -3.25
C MET A 53 -11.61 17.66 -4.67
N ASP A 54 -12.72 17.98 -5.31
CA ASP A 54 -12.71 18.54 -6.67
C ASP A 54 -11.90 19.84 -6.76
N SER A 55 -11.94 20.66 -5.70
CA SER A 55 -11.12 21.87 -5.60
C SER A 55 -9.61 21.61 -5.54
N GLY A 56 -9.19 20.42 -5.09
CA GLY A 56 -7.79 20.07 -4.89
C GLY A 56 -7.14 20.70 -3.66
N GLU A 57 -7.86 21.47 -2.85
CA GLU A 57 -7.31 22.16 -1.67
C GLU A 57 -6.72 21.19 -0.64
N ASP A 58 -7.26 20.00 -0.54
CA ASP A 58 -6.80 18.95 0.39
C ASP A 58 -5.64 18.10 -0.13
N CYS A 59 -5.10 18.39 -1.33
CA CYS A 59 -3.89 17.78 -1.86
C CYS A 59 -2.61 18.27 -1.15
N GLY A 60 -2.68 19.47 -0.56
CA GLY A 60 -1.51 20.14 -0.01
C GLY A 60 -0.41 20.36 -1.06
N VAL A 61 0.82 20.59 -0.58
CA VAL A 61 1.98 20.80 -1.44
C VAL A 61 2.34 19.54 -2.24
N TRP A 62 2.03 18.36 -1.71
CA TRP A 62 2.31 17.09 -2.41
C TRP A 62 1.56 16.99 -3.74
N GLY A 63 0.29 17.34 -3.77
CA GLY A 63 -0.52 17.31 -4.98
C GLY A 63 -0.05 18.26 -6.07
N THR A 64 0.68 19.31 -5.71
CA THR A 64 1.19 20.32 -6.65
C THR A 64 2.56 20.00 -7.24
N ARG A 65 3.23 18.92 -6.80
CA ARG A 65 4.59 18.61 -7.24
C ARG A 65 4.69 17.99 -8.64
N THR A 66 3.57 17.59 -9.23
CA THR A 66 3.50 17.02 -10.57
C THR A 66 2.51 17.80 -11.41
N ASP A 67 2.98 18.42 -12.48
CA ASP A 67 2.19 19.34 -13.35
C ASP A 67 1.59 18.60 -14.56
N THR A 68 1.40 17.30 -14.47
CA THR A 68 0.81 16.54 -15.57
C THR A 68 -0.69 16.34 -15.35
N PRO A 69 -1.49 16.19 -16.43
CA PRO A 69 -2.92 15.88 -16.34
C PRO A 69 -3.22 14.60 -15.55
N ASP A 70 -2.24 13.73 -15.42
CA ASP A 70 -2.32 12.47 -14.67
C ASP A 70 -1.67 12.56 -13.28
N SER A 71 -1.55 13.75 -12.72
CA SER A 71 -1.00 13.96 -11.38
C SER A 71 -1.96 13.50 -10.28
N LEU A 72 -1.43 13.37 -9.05
CA LEU A 72 -2.19 13.00 -7.85
C LEU A 72 -3.46 13.83 -7.66
N GLN A 73 -3.39 15.15 -7.93
CA GLN A 73 -4.53 16.07 -7.82
C GLN A 73 -5.73 15.68 -8.70
N ASN A 74 -5.55 14.82 -9.70
CA ASN A 74 -6.62 14.33 -10.57
C ASN A 74 -7.32 13.07 -10.02
N ILE A 75 -6.88 12.54 -8.87
CA ILE A 75 -7.55 11.44 -8.19
C ILE A 75 -8.65 12.04 -7.29
N LYS A 76 -9.82 12.26 -7.87
CA LYS A 76 -10.95 12.88 -7.17
C LYS A 76 -11.83 11.83 -6.49
N PHE A 77 -12.48 12.22 -5.39
CA PHE A 77 -13.51 11.38 -4.77
C PHE A 77 -14.57 10.98 -5.79
N GLY A 78 -14.97 9.71 -5.80
CA GLY A 78 -15.98 9.18 -6.71
C GLY A 78 -15.52 9.02 -8.16
N SER A 79 -14.25 9.33 -8.49
CA SER A 79 -13.70 9.06 -9.81
C SER A 79 -13.19 7.63 -9.93
N GLU A 80 -13.22 7.08 -11.14
CA GLU A 80 -12.65 5.76 -11.44
C GLU A 80 -11.17 5.66 -11.03
N ARG A 81 -10.43 6.77 -11.08
CA ARG A 81 -9.03 6.83 -10.61
C ARG A 81 -8.87 6.49 -9.14
N ALA A 82 -9.86 6.84 -8.31
CA ALA A 82 -9.85 6.61 -6.87
C ALA A 82 -10.31 5.20 -6.48
N GLU A 83 -10.99 4.49 -7.38
CA GLU A 83 -11.48 3.14 -7.11
C GLU A 83 -10.33 2.14 -6.96
N PHE A 84 -10.54 1.15 -6.11
CA PHE A 84 -9.67 -0.02 -6.07
C PHE A 84 -9.77 -0.83 -7.37
N ASP A 85 -8.70 -1.51 -7.72
CA ASP A 85 -8.70 -2.42 -8.88
C ASP A 85 -9.69 -3.58 -8.64
N ASP A 86 -10.50 -3.88 -9.66
CA ASP A 86 -11.56 -4.88 -9.58
C ASP A 86 -11.03 -6.32 -9.37
N ARG A 87 -9.72 -6.54 -9.59
CA ARG A 87 -9.03 -7.81 -9.32
C ARG A 87 -8.71 -8.01 -7.83
N LEU A 88 -8.89 -7.00 -6.99
CA LEU A 88 -8.64 -7.10 -5.55
C LEU A 88 -9.82 -7.72 -4.81
N GLU A 89 -9.54 -8.67 -3.95
CA GLU A 89 -10.52 -9.37 -3.13
C GLU A 89 -10.72 -8.65 -1.79
N ILE A 90 -11.41 -7.51 -1.82
CA ILE A 90 -11.70 -6.70 -0.63
C ILE A 90 -12.96 -7.23 0.05
N ASN A 91 -12.85 -7.59 1.32
CA ASN A 91 -14.00 -7.95 2.14
C ASN A 91 -14.49 -6.73 2.92
N GLN A 92 -15.55 -6.08 2.42
CA GLN A 92 -16.08 -4.84 3.01
C GLN A 92 -16.65 -5.01 4.42
N GLU A 93 -16.97 -6.22 4.85
CA GLU A 93 -17.51 -6.49 6.19
C GLU A 93 -16.40 -6.66 7.24
N ARG A 94 -15.20 -7.06 6.81
CA ARG A 94 -14.08 -7.37 7.72
C ARG A 94 -12.88 -6.45 7.58
N ASP A 95 -12.61 -5.98 6.38
CA ASP A 95 -11.41 -5.20 6.08
C ASP A 95 -11.64 -3.74 6.44
N VAL A 96 -10.59 -3.07 6.90
CA VAL A 96 -10.63 -1.64 7.18
C VAL A 96 -10.18 -0.88 5.94
N ILE A 97 -10.90 0.19 5.59
CA ILE A 97 -10.59 1.04 4.44
C ILE A 97 -10.33 2.47 4.90
N TYR A 98 -9.17 3.01 4.55
CA TYR A 98 -8.81 4.39 4.84
C TYR A 98 -8.50 5.18 3.57
N CYS A 99 -9.11 6.37 3.46
CA CYS A 99 -8.63 7.40 2.55
C CYS A 99 -7.46 8.15 3.22
N LYS A 100 -6.33 8.22 2.54
CA LYS A 100 -5.18 9.01 3.00
C LYS A 100 -4.91 10.19 2.06
N LYS A 101 -4.33 11.26 2.57
CA LYS A 101 -4.01 12.47 1.82
C LYS A 101 -2.53 12.61 1.50
N MET A 102 -1.68 11.85 2.20
CA MET A 102 -0.23 11.90 2.09
C MET A 102 0.34 10.51 1.79
N PRO A 103 1.61 10.39 1.39
CA PRO A 103 2.21 9.12 1.04
C PRO A 103 2.10 8.07 2.14
N SER A 104 2.44 8.43 3.37
CA SER A 104 2.37 7.49 4.49
C SER A 104 0.93 7.17 4.87
N ALA A 105 0.65 5.86 5.07
CA ALA A 105 -0.64 5.40 5.57
C ALA A 105 -0.89 5.79 7.04
N PHE A 106 0.12 6.20 7.77
CA PHE A 106 -0.01 6.68 9.15
C PHE A 106 -0.41 8.15 9.25
N PHE A 107 -0.21 8.93 8.16
CA PHE A 107 -0.45 10.36 8.21
C PHE A 107 -1.96 10.66 8.16
N GLU A 108 -2.49 11.28 9.21
CA GLU A 108 -3.89 11.71 9.35
C GLU A 108 -4.91 10.57 9.12
N THR A 109 -4.55 9.34 9.48
CA THR A 109 -5.47 8.19 9.52
C THR A 109 -5.55 7.59 10.91
N ALA A 110 -6.54 6.75 11.16
CA ALA A 110 -6.64 6.01 12.41
C ALA A 110 -5.75 4.74 12.46
N LEU A 111 -4.82 4.56 11.50
CA LEU A 111 -4.00 3.37 11.41
C LEU A 111 -3.20 3.09 12.69
N GLN A 112 -2.61 4.13 13.30
CA GLN A 112 -1.88 3.99 14.56
C GLN A 112 -2.77 3.43 15.67
N SER A 113 -3.99 3.94 15.81
CA SER A 113 -4.94 3.46 16.82
C SER A 113 -5.34 2.01 16.58
N LEU A 114 -5.52 1.63 15.31
CA LEU A 114 -5.83 0.26 14.92
C LEU A 114 -4.67 -0.68 15.25
N CYS A 115 -3.44 -0.27 14.96
CA CYS A 115 -2.23 -1.04 15.29
C CYS A 115 -2.12 -1.28 16.81
N VAL A 116 -2.38 -0.25 17.61
CA VAL A 116 -2.35 -0.37 19.09
C VAL A 116 -3.45 -1.29 19.59
N TRP A 117 -4.67 -1.14 19.07
CA TRP A 117 -5.82 -1.97 19.46
C TRP A 117 -5.59 -3.46 19.23
N HIS A 118 -5.03 -3.80 18.07
CA HIS A 118 -4.75 -5.19 17.71
C HIS A 118 -3.36 -5.67 18.16
N GLN A 119 -2.61 -4.87 18.90
CA GLN A 119 -1.24 -5.18 19.34
C GLN A 119 -0.36 -5.66 18.18
N VAL A 120 -0.41 -4.90 17.08
CA VAL A 120 0.23 -5.28 15.82
C VAL A 120 1.75 -5.27 15.94
N ASP A 121 2.40 -6.36 15.58
CA ASP A 121 3.82 -6.50 15.30
C ASP A 121 4.11 -7.92 14.79
N PRO A 122 4.58 -8.13 13.59
CA PRO A 122 5.00 -7.15 12.58
C PRO A 122 3.87 -6.53 11.75
N LEU A 123 4.23 -5.46 11.01
CA LEU A 123 3.40 -4.81 10.01
C LEU A 123 3.89 -5.18 8.61
N ILE A 124 3.02 -5.78 7.79
CA ILE A 124 3.33 -6.12 6.39
C ILE A 124 2.77 -5.03 5.49
N ILE A 125 3.60 -4.49 4.60
CA ILE A 125 3.26 -3.38 3.70
C ILE A 125 3.36 -3.84 2.26
N THR A 126 2.28 -3.65 1.50
CA THR A 126 2.18 -4.00 0.08
C THR A 126 1.55 -2.88 -0.74
N GLY A 127 1.66 -2.92 -2.05
CA GLY A 127 1.00 -1.97 -2.95
C GLY A 127 1.95 -1.20 -3.84
N GLY A 128 1.78 0.12 -3.91
CA GLY A 128 2.61 0.99 -4.75
C GLY A 128 2.45 2.48 -4.41
N SER A 129 3.38 3.33 -4.81
CA SER A 129 4.67 3.00 -5.43
C SER A 129 5.73 2.65 -4.37
N THR A 130 6.67 1.80 -4.73
CA THR A 130 7.77 1.39 -3.82
C THR A 130 8.55 2.60 -3.32
N SER A 131 8.91 3.54 -4.20
CA SER A 131 9.63 4.77 -3.87
C SER A 131 8.79 5.84 -3.15
N GLY A 132 7.48 5.70 -3.18
CA GLY A 132 6.52 6.67 -2.63
C GLY A 132 5.82 6.16 -1.36
N CYS A 133 4.57 5.72 -1.52
CA CYS A 133 3.71 5.36 -0.39
C CYS A 133 4.26 4.19 0.43
N ILE A 134 4.87 3.19 -0.22
CA ILE A 134 5.46 2.04 0.48
C ILE A 134 6.62 2.50 1.34
N ARG A 135 7.59 3.21 0.76
CA ARG A 135 8.73 3.74 1.50
C ARG A 135 8.30 4.65 2.65
N ALA A 136 7.42 5.61 2.40
CA ALA A 136 6.95 6.53 3.42
C ALA A 136 6.26 5.80 4.60
N THR A 137 5.42 4.81 4.29
CA THR A 137 4.74 4.01 5.32
C THR A 137 5.72 3.13 6.09
N ALA A 138 6.71 2.54 5.43
CA ALA A 138 7.73 1.70 6.07
C ALA A 138 8.61 2.50 7.05
N VAL A 139 9.05 3.69 6.63
CA VAL A 139 9.83 4.60 7.51
C VAL A 139 9.01 5.03 8.72
N ASP A 140 7.75 5.37 8.51
CA ASP A 140 6.84 5.74 9.60
C ASP A 140 6.51 4.56 10.53
N SER A 141 6.38 3.35 9.98
CA SER A 141 6.18 2.11 10.72
C SER A 141 7.35 1.86 11.68
N LEU A 142 8.58 1.84 11.15
CA LEU A 142 9.78 1.68 11.95
C LEU A 142 9.92 2.77 13.02
N SER A 143 9.65 4.03 12.65
CA SER A 143 9.74 5.18 13.56
C SER A 143 8.75 5.09 14.74
N ARG A 144 7.68 4.30 14.59
CA ARG A 144 6.68 3.99 15.62
C ARG A 144 6.97 2.71 16.39
N GLY A 145 8.09 2.04 16.07
CA GLY A 145 8.54 0.84 16.79
C GLY A 145 7.97 -0.47 16.27
N TYR A 146 7.34 -0.50 15.08
CA TYR A 146 6.88 -1.75 14.47
C TYR A 146 7.99 -2.41 13.66
N ARG A 147 8.09 -3.73 13.72
CA ARG A 147 8.86 -4.51 12.75
C ARG A 147 8.10 -4.48 11.42
N THR A 148 8.78 -4.05 10.37
CA THR A 148 8.18 -3.84 9.07
C THR A 148 8.65 -4.90 8.10
N ILE A 149 7.72 -5.52 7.39
CA ILE A 149 7.99 -6.50 6.34
C ILE A 149 7.43 -5.96 5.02
N VAL A 150 8.23 -6.05 3.96
CA VAL A 150 7.83 -5.68 2.59
C VAL A 150 8.07 -6.89 1.69
N PRO A 151 7.02 -7.64 1.30
CA PRO A 151 7.16 -8.71 0.31
C PRO A 151 7.44 -8.10 -1.06
N GLU A 152 8.58 -8.44 -1.67
CA GLU A 152 9.08 -7.75 -2.87
C GLU A 152 8.15 -7.86 -4.07
N GLU A 153 7.52 -9.01 -4.30
CA GLU A 153 6.57 -9.23 -5.41
C GLU A 153 5.21 -8.56 -5.17
N CYS A 154 4.95 -8.13 -3.93
CA CYS A 154 3.71 -7.45 -3.56
C CYS A 154 3.78 -5.93 -3.66
N VAL A 155 4.91 -5.37 -4.10
CA VAL A 155 5.11 -3.94 -4.32
C VAL A 155 5.53 -3.64 -5.76
N ALA A 156 5.21 -2.45 -6.25
CA ALA A 156 5.51 -2.05 -7.62
C ALA A 156 5.85 -0.58 -7.72
N ASP A 157 6.56 -0.20 -8.79
CA ASP A 157 6.88 1.18 -9.11
C ASP A 157 6.88 1.41 -10.62
N LYS A 158 6.85 2.68 -11.03
CA LYS A 158 6.79 3.09 -12.43
C LYS A 158 8.05 2.72 -13.22
N HIS A 159 9.19 2.67 -12.56
CA HIS A 159 10.48 2.32 -13.15
C HIS A 159 11.23 1.34 -12.27
N GLU A 160 11.82 0.33 -12.88
CA GLU A 160 12.63 -0.69 -12.19
C GLU A 160 13.76 -0.07 -11.35
N SER A 161 14.41 0.98 -11.87
CA SER A 161 15.48 1.67 -11.14
C SER A 161 14.99 2.30 -9.82
N TYR A 162 13.78 2.84 -9.80
CA TYR A 162 13.19 3.38 -8.57
C TYR A 162 12.77 2.24 -7.63
N HIS A 163 12.19 1.20 -8.20
CA HIS A 163 11.75 0.03 -7.46
C HIS A 163 12.91 -0.63 -6.71
N PHE A 164 13.93 -1.08 -7.43
CA PHE A 164 15.07 -1.80 -6.85
C PHE A 164 15.93 -0.94 -5.93
N ALA A 165 16.16 0.34 -6.26
CA ALA A 165 16.90 1.25 -5.38
C ALA A 165 16.19 1.43 -4.04
N ASN A 166 14.86 1.57 -4.05
CA ASN A 166 14.09 1.73 -2.81
C ASN A 166 13.92 0.41 -2.04
N LEU A 167 13.78 -0.73 -2.70
CA LEU A 167 13.83 -2.03 -2.02
C LEU A 167 15.17 -2.24 -1.31
N THR A 168 16.29 -1.88 -1.96
CA THR A 168 17.61 -1.92 -1.35
C THR A 168 17.70 -1.01 -0.13
N ASP A 169 17.25 0.23 -0.23
CA ASP A 169 17.23 1.16 0.89
C ASP A 169 16.36 0.66 2.04
N LEU A 170 15.19 0.10 1.74
CA LEU A 170 14.29 -0.49 2.72
C LEU A 170 14.96 -1.65 3.46
N ALA A 171 15.56 -2.59 2.72
CA ALA A 171 16.22 -3.78 3.27
C ALA A 171 17.40 -3.42 4.20
N ILE A 172 18.15 -2.38 3.85
CA ILE A 172 19.32 -1.98 4.64
C ILE A 172 18.94 -1.25 5.93
N LYS A 173 17.81 -0.49 5.92
CA LYS A 173 17.57 0.51 6.96
C LYS A 173 16.23 0.42 7.68
N TYR A 174 15.17 -0.06 7.02
CA TYR A 174 13.81 0.23 7.49
C TYR A 174 12.88 -0.97 7.59
N ALA A 175 13.12 -2.06 6.84
CA ALA A 175 12.21 -3.18 6.75
C ALA A 175 12.93 -4.48 6.39
N ASP A 176 12.34 -5.60 6.74
CA ASP A 176 12.71 -6.89 6.16
C ASP A 176 12.05 -7.02 4.78
N VAL A 177 12.86 -7.01 3.73
CA VAL A 177 12.38 -7.28 2.36
C VAL A 177 12.53 -8.75 2.10
N LEU A 178 11.40 -9.44 1.92
CA LEU A 178 11.31 -10.91 1.82
C LEU A 178 10.55 -11.31 0.55
N GLY A 179 10.75 -12.53 0.10
CA GLY A 179 9.88 -13.12 -0.91
C GLY A 179 8.46 -13.38 -0.37
N VAL A 180 7.44 -13.23 -1.20
CA VAL A 180 6.04 -13.47 -0.78
C VAL A 180 5.82 -14.89 -0.28
N SER A 181 6.52 -15.88 -0.85
CA SER A 181 6.45 -17.28 -0.41
C SER A 181 6.95 -17.45 1.02
N GLU A 182 8.03 -16.78 1.40
CA GLU A 182 8.56 -16.84 2.78
C GLU A 182 7.55 -16.27 3.78
N VAL A 183 6.87 -15.18 3.41
CA VAL A 183 5.83 -14.56 4.25
C VAL A 183 4.62 -15.49 4.38
N LEU A 184 4.17 -16.12 3.29
CA LEU A 184 3.04 -17.05 3.30
C LEU A 184 3.38 -18.32 4.10
N ASP A 185 4.59 -18.86 3.96
CA ASP A 185 5.06 -20.01 4.74
C ASP A 185 5.08 -19.68 6.24
N TRP A 186 5.59 -18.51 6.60
CA TRP A 186 5.56 -18.06 7.98
C TRP A 186 4.13 -17.88 8.52
N LEU A 187 3.21 -17.28 7.73
CA LEU A 187 1.80 -17.15 8.12
C LEU A 187 1.14 -18.51 8.36
N SER A 188 1.45 -19.52 7.54
CA SER A 188 0.89 -20.87 7.68
C SER A 188 1.25 -21.56 9.01
N GLN A 189 2.32 -21.11 9.67
CA GLN A 189 2.80 -21.64 10.96
C GLN A 189 2.19 -20.92 12.17
N GLN A 190 1.35 -19.92 11.96
CA GLN A 190 0.76 -19.09 13.03
C GLN A 190 -0.63 -19.56 13.47
N GLY A 191 -1.23 -20.52 12.76
CA GLY A 191 -2.58 -21.06 13.00
C GLY A 191 -2.62 -22.32 13.85
#